data_5e32c12602ec7a2deca2589e6ba57ee1
#
_entry.id   5e32c12602ec7a2deca2589e6ba57ee1
#
_cell.length_a   1.000
_cell.length_b   1.000
_cell.length_c   1.000
_cell.angle_alpha   90.00
_cell.angle_beta   90.00
_cell.angle_gamma   90.00
#
_symmetry.space_group_name_H-M   'P 1'
#
loop_
_entity.id
_entity.type
_entity.pdbx_description
1 polymer ?
#
loop_
_entity_poly.entity_id
_entity_poly.type
_entity_poly.pdbx_seq_one_letter_code
_entity_poly.pdbx_strand_id
1 'polypeptide(L)'
;MMKAGHTVFPWTPYKHDFAVDLIYRIYASDGGTDIFNTLKESGEPAIPNFTDLFSPSLPKVDMNELWAVHLKKWAYQSEYLEQFRLMEEKIGKEIDAIIAPITPTAAIRHNQFKYYGYGSVINLLDFTSIVVPVTFADKAVDKKVEEYKPLSEMDAKVQAECEYSGTSRRAKC
;
A
#
# COMPACT_ATOMS: atom_id res chain seq x y z
N MET A 1 -11.84 -9.19 -18.23
CA MET A 1 -12.02 -7.86 -18.78
C MET A 1 -11.90 -7.82 -20.30
N MET A 2 -10.78 -8.18 -20.92
CA MET A 2 -10.66 -8.18 -22.41
C MET A 2 -11.76 -8.97 -23.12
N LYS A 3 -12.15 -10.16 -22.60
CA LYS A 3 -13.28 -10.96 -23.14
C LYS A 3 -14.64 -10.24 -23.04
N ALA A 4 -14.75 -9.23 -22.16
CA ALA A 4 -15.95 -8.40 -22.02
C ALA A 4 -15.87 -7.09 -22.83
N GLY A 5 -14.90 -6.95 -23.71
CA GLY A 5 -14.75 -5.80 -24.61
C GLY A 5 -13.95 -4.63 -24.05
N HIS A 6 -13.37 -4.76 -22.85
CA HIS A 6 -12.52 -3.70 -22.29
C HIS A 6 -11.13 -3.69 -22.91
N THR A 7 -10.56 -2.50 -23.13
CA THR A 7 -9.15 -2.34 -23.48
C THR A 7 -8.34 -2.37 -22.19
N VAL A 8 -7.40 -3.31 -22.08
CA VAL A 8 -6.54 -3.47 -20.90
C VAL A 8 -5.09 -3.40 -21.33
N PHE A 9 -4.29 -2.61 -20.66
CA PHE A 9 -2.86 -2.45 -20.90
C PHE A 9 -2.08 -2.40 -19.58
N PRO A 10 -0.80 -2.77 -19.57
CA PRO A 10 0.01 -2.72 -18.37
C PRO A 10 0.28 -1.28 -17.94
N TRP A 11 0.13 -1.01 -16.66
CA TRP A 11 0.52 0.24 -16.02
C TRP A 11 1.84 0.05 -15.27
N THR A 12 2.78 0.97 -15.45
CA THR A 12 4.03 0.95 -14.69
C THR A 12 3.92 1.89 -13.51
N PRO A 13 4.05 1.39 -12.27
CA PRO A 13 4.05 2.22 -11.07
C PRO A 13 5.11 3.33 -11.15
N TYR A 14 4.70 4.58 -10.92
CA TYR A 14 5.60 5.73 -11.00
C TYR A 14 6.10 6.12 -9.62
N LYS A 15 7.39 5.92 -9.34
CA LYS A 15 8.06 6.30 -8.07
C LYS A 15 7.27 5.91 -6.81
N HIS A 16 6.72 4.70 -6.76
CA HIS A 16 5.89 4.26 -5.63
C HIS A 16 6.68 4.15 -4.31
N ASP A 17 7.97 3.82 -4.35
CA ASP A 17 8.89 3.85 -3.22
C ASP A 17 8.98 5.25 -2.61
N PHE A 18 9.22 6.28 -3.43
CA PHE A 18 9.19 7.67 -2.99
C PHE A 18 7.84 8.07 -2.37
N ALA A 19 6.74 7.63 -2.97
CA ALA A 19 5.39 7.92 -2.47
C ALA A 19 5.14 7.29 -1.10
N VAL A 20 5.59 6.05 -0.90
CA VAL A 20 5.49 5.35 0.38
C VAL A 20 6.28 6.07 1.46
N ASP A 21 7.52 6.44 1.19
CA ASP A 21 8.35 7.20 2.14
C ASP A 21 7.72 8.56 2.49
N LEU A 22 7.18 9.24 1.48
CA LEU A 22 6.58 10.55 1.68
C LEU A 22 5.30 10.50 2.52
N ILE A 23 4.42 9.52 2.26
CA ILE A 23 3.17 9.40 3.05
C ILE A 23 3.45 9.01 4.49
N TYR A 24 4.46 8.17 4.75
CA TYR A 24 4.84 7.83 6.13
C TYR A 24 5.39 9.03 6.89
N ARG A 25 6.15 9.90 6.24
CA ARG A 25 6.58 11.17 6.85
C ARG A 25 5.41 12.08 7.21
N ILE A 26 4.35 12.09 6.39
CA ILE A 26 3.12 12.84 6.69
C ILE A 26 2.41 12.22 7.88
N TYR A 27 2.20 10.90 7.90
CA TYR A 27 1.52 10.21 8.99
C TYR A 27 2.27 10.31 10.32
N ALA A 28 3.59 10.31 10.31
CA ALA A 28 4.42 10.41 11.51
C ALA A 28 4.72 11.87 11.92
N SER A 29 4.16 12.88 11.25
CA SER A 29 4.53 14.28 11.43
C SER A 29 4.28 14.82 12.84
N ASP A 30 3.28 14.30 13.53
CA ASP A 30 2.95 14.65 14.93
C ASP A 30 3.64 13.73 15.97
N GLY A 31 4.53 12.82 15.51
CA GLY A 31 5.16 11.78 16.34
C GLY A 31 4.18 10.71 16.83
N GLY A 32 3.03 10.56 16.18
CA GLY A 32 1.96 9.64 16.59
C GLY A 32 1.16 10.14 17.81
N THR A 33 1.26 11.41 18.15
CA THR A 33 0.62 12.00 19.33
C THR A 33 -0.88 11.79 19.32
N ASP A 34 -1.55 12.00 18.21
CA ASP A 34 -3.00 11.84 18.07
C ASP A 34 -3.43 10.40 18.35
N ILE A 35 -2.74 9.44 17.74
CA ILE A 35 -3.00 7.98 17.93
C ILE A 35 -2.86 7.60 19.41
N PHE A 36 -1.74 7.96 20.04
CA PHE A 36 -1.49 7.56 21.44
C PHE A 36 -2.40 8.28 22.44
N ASN A 37 -2.82 9.51 22.17
CA ASN A 37 -3.82 10.20 22.99
C ASN A 37 -5.18 9.48 22.90
N THR A 38 -5.62 9.12 21.72
CA THR A 38 -6.88 8.39 21.50
C THR A 38 -6.86 7.02 22.18
N LEU A 39 -5.75 6.26 22.07
CA LEU A 39 -5.59 4.99 22.78
C LEU A 39 -5.60 5.16 24.30
N LYS A 40 -5.01 6.25 24.82
CA LYS A 40 -5.03 6.57 26.25
C LYS A 40 -6.45 6.89 26.75
N GLU A 41 -7.24 7.60 25.97
CA GLU A 41 -8.64 7.89 26.32
C GLU A 41 -9.52 6.65 26.37
N SER A 42 -9.35 5.72 25.40
CA SER A 42 -10.08 4.46 25.36
C SER A 42 -9.55 3.41 26.35
N GLY A 43 -8.32 3.55 26.82
CA GLY A 43 -7.64 2.57 27.64
C GLY A 43 -7.16 1.32 26.86
N GLU A 44 -7.17 1.39 25.54
CA GLU A 44 -6.71 0.29 24.67
C GLU A 44 -5.18 0.25 24.57
N PRO A 45 -4.56 -0.94 24.61
CA PRO A 45 -3.13 -1.06 24.37
C PRO A 45 -2.82 -0.83 22.89
N ALA A 46 -1.68 -0.20 22.61
CA ALA A 46 -1.18 -0.08 21.24
C ALA A 46 -0.86 -1.45 20.66
N ILE A 47 -1.32 -1.70 19.43
CA ILE A 47 -0.97 -2.92 18.70
C ILE A 47 0.47 -2.85 18.17
N PRO A 48 1.21 -3.97 18.07
CA PRO A 48 2.61 -3.98 17.64
C PRO A 48 2.85 -3.29 16.30
N ASN A 49 1.93 -3.41 15.36
CA ASN A 49 2.06 -2.76 14.04
C ASN A 49 2.12 -1.24 14.13
N PHE A 50 1.43 -0.62 15.10
CA PHE A 50 1.53 0.82 15.30
C PHE A 50 2.84 1.22 15.95
N THR A 51 3.32 0.45 16.91
CA THR A 51 4.59 0.75 17.59
C THR A 51 5.81 0.59 16.70
N ASP A 52 5.70 -0.17 15.60
CA ASP A 52 6.75 -0.26 14.57
C ASP A 52 6.85 1.04 13.73
N LEU A 53 5.73 1.76 13.56
CA LEU A 53 5.62 2.95 12.69
C LEU A 53 5.58 4.26 13.49
N PHE A 54 5.01 4.23 14.70
CA PHE A 54 4.77 5.41 15.52
C PHE A 54 5.27 5.17 16.95
N SER A 55 5.83 6.22 17.56
CA SER A 55 6.25 6.17 18.95
C SER A 55 6.09 7.58 19.54
N PRO A 56 5.63 7.70 20.79
CA PRO A 56 5.58 8.99 21.48
C PRO A 56 6.95 9.69 21.59
N SER A 57 8.04 8.94 21.38
CA SER A 57 9.41 9.46 21.38
C SER A 57 9.88 9.94 20.01
N LEU A 58 9.11 9.73 18.93
CA LEU A 58 9.46 10.27 17.63
C LEU A 58 9.42 11.79 17.65
N PRO A 59 10.41 12.45 17.04
CA PRO A 59 10.40 13.90 16.92
C PRO A 59 9.20 14.33 16.05
N LYS A 60 8.51 15.38 16.52
CA LYS A 60 7.52 16.07 15.70
C LYS A 60 8.24 16.93 14.67
N VAL A 61 7.73 16.96 13.47
CA VAL A 61 8.26 17.88 12.45
C VAL A 61 7.79 19.31 12.74
N ASP A 62 8.62 20.28 12.44
CA ASP A 62 8.19 21.66 12.52
C ASP A 62 7.27 22.05 11.35
N MET A 63 6.62 23.21 11.48
CA MET A 63 5.66 23.67 10.47
C MET A 63 6.29 23.89 9.09
N ASN A 64 7.52 24.39 9.03
CA ASN A 64 8.19 24.64 7.74
C ASN A 64 8.56 23.33 7.06
N GLU A 65 9.01 22.34 7.84
CA GLU A 65 9.29 21.00 7.33
C GLU A 65 8.00 20.34 6.83
N LEU A 66 6.89 20.45 7.56
CA LEU A 66 5.60 19.91 7.15
C LEU A 66 5.13 20.55 5.84
N TRP A 67 5.25 21.86 5.69
CA TRP A 67 4.92 22.55 4.43
C TRP A 67 5.79 22.07 3.28
N ALA A 68 7.08 21.87 3.49
CA ALA A 68 7.97 21.33 2.46
C ALA A 68 7.58 19.91 2.03
N VAL A 69 7.12 19.08 2.97
CA VAL A 69 6.60 17.74 2.69
C VAL A 69 5.31 17.81 1.87
N HIS A 70 4.38 18.71 2.21
CA HIS A 70 3.16 18.91 1.44
C HIS A 70 3.41 19.42 0.01
N LEU A 71 4.38 20.30 -0.18
CA LEU A 71 4.79 20.73 -1.52
C LEU A 71 5.33 19.55 -2.35
N LYS A 72 6.10 18.64 -1.74
CA LYS A 72 6.56 17.41 -2.41
C LYS A 72 5.39 16.48 -2.76
N LYS A 73 4.39 16.35 -1.87
CA LYS A 73 3.15 15.61 -2.16
C LYS A 73 2.48 16.17 -3.41
N TRP A 74 2.26 17.48 -3.43
CA TRP A 74 1.60 18.14 -4.56
C TRP A 74 2.38 17.98 -5.88
N ALA A 75 3.70 18.14 -5.85
CA ALA A 75 4.55 17.90 -7.02
C ALA A 75 4.42 16.46 -7.52
N TYR A 76 4.48 15.48 -6.60
CA TYR A 76 4.32 14.07 -6.95
C TYR A 76 2.94 13.76 -7.55
N GLN A 77 1.87 14.32 -6.99
CA GLN A 77 0.51 14.18 -7.54
C GLN A 77 0.44 14.71 -8.98
N SER A 78 1.02 15.88 -9.24
CA SER A 78 1.08 16.48 -10.59
C SER A 78 1.90 15.62 -11.56
N GLU A 79 3.06 15.11 -11.12
CA GLU A 79 3.89 14.19 -11.93
C GLU A 79 3.14 12.89 -12.24
N TYR A 80 2.37 12.37 -11.29
CA TYR A 80 1.61 11.13 -11.48
C TYR A 80 0.46 11.31 -12.49
N LEU A 81 -0.25 12.44 -12.44
CA LEU A 81 -1.27 12.80 -13.43
C LEU A 81 -0.67 12.95 -14.83
N GLU A 82 0.56 13.46 -14.93
CA GLU A 82 1.27 13.54 -16.21
C GLU A 82 1.54 12.14 -16.80
N GLN A 83 1.75 11.09 -15.95
CA GLN A 83 1.86 9.72 -16.46
C GLN A 83 0.54 9.22 -17.10
N PHE A 84 -0.62 9.62 -16.53
CA PHE A 84 -1.90 9.33 -17.16
C PHE A 84 -1.98 10.00 -18.55
N ARG A 85 -1.70 11.29 -18.63
CA ARG A 85 -1.74 12.06 -19.88
C ARG A 85 -0.85 11.44 -20.96
N LEU A 86 0.39 11.09 -20.60
CA LEU A 86 1.34 10.45 -21.53
C LEU A 86 0.86 9.07 -22.01
N MET A 87 0.25 8.31 -21.11
CA MET A 87 -0.29 7.01 -21.49
C MET A 87 -1.53 7.15 -22.37
N GLU A 88 -2.44 8.06 -22.05
CA GLU A 88 -3.63 8.37 -22.84
C GLU A 88 -3.29 8.83 -24.27
N GLU A 89 -2.28 9.67 -24.41
CA GLU A 89 -1.75 10.04 -25.73
C GLU A 89 -1.24 8.82 -26.51
N LYS A 90 -0.49 7.94 -25.82
CA LYS A 90 0.07 6.73 -26.44
C LYS A 90 -1.00 5.76 -26.92
N ILE A 91 -2.09 5.58 -26.13
CA ILE A 91 -3.16 4.61 -26.46
C ILE A 91 -4.30 5.24 -27.26
N GLY A 92 -4.35 6.57 -27.39
CA GLY A 92 -5.40 7.33 -28.09
C GLY A 92 -6.76 7.28 -27.40
N LYS A 93 -6.81 7.07 -26.09
CA LYS A 93 -8.03 6.97 -25.26
C LYS A 93 -7.76 7.46 -23.84
N GLU A 94 -8.82 7.91 -23.18
CA GLU A 94 -8.83 8.17 -21.73
C GLU A 94 -8.72 6.86 -20.94
N ILE A 95 -8.12 6.94 -19.75
CA ILE A 95 -7.98 5.83 -18.80
C ILE A 95 -9.12 5.93 -17.80
N ASP A 96 -10.02 4.95 -17.82
CA ASP A 96 -11.16 4.91 -16.90
C ASP A 96 -10.75 4.55 -15.47
N ALA A 97 -9.81 3.61 -15.29
CA ALA A 97 -9.39 3.13 -13.99
C ALA A 97 -8.05 2.39 -14.02
N ILE A 98 -7.37 2.37 -12.88
CA ILE A 98 -6.25 1.45 -12.58
C ILE A 98 -6.77 0.28 -11.76
N ILE A 99 -6.43 -0.94 -12.16
CA ILE A 99 -6.69 -2.16 -11.39
C ILE A 99 -5.36 -2.60 -10.76
N ALA A 100 -5.34 -2.67 -9.45
CA ALA A 100 -4.16 -3.04 -8.69
C ALA A 100 -4.53 -3.95 -7.51
N PRO A 101 -3.62 -4.79 -7.01
CA PRO A 101 -3.83 -5.47 -5.75
C PRO A 101 -3.85 -4.44 -4.60
N ILE A 102 -4.68 -4.68 -3.59
CA ILE A 102 -4.72 -3.81 -2.41
C ILE A 102 -3.59 -4.12 -1.42
N THR A 103 -3.12 -5.36 -1.43
CA THR A 103 -2.09 -5.88 -0.51
C THR A 103 -1.35 -7.01 -1.20
N PRO A 104 -0.10 -7.30 -0.83
CA PRO A 104 0.66 -8.41 -1.40
C PRO A 104 0.14 -9.79 -0.97
N THR A 105 -0.72 -9.85 0.05
CA THR A 105 -1.20 -11.10 0.64
C THR A 105 -2.72 -11.16 0.66
N ALA A 106 -3.31 -12.32 0.41
CA ALA A 106 -4.76 -12.52 0.51
C ALA A 106 -5.26 -12.50 1.96
N ALA A 107 -4.47 -13.07 2.88
CA ALA A 107 -4.69 -12.98 4.32
C ALA A 107 -3.35 -13.14 5.04
N ILE A 108 -3.21 -12.48 6.18
CA ILE A 108 -1.99 -12.50 6.96
C ILE A 108 -2.35 -12.74 8.44
N ARG A 109 -1.41 -13.31 9.19
CA ARG A 109 -1.57 -13.49 10.64
C ARG A 109 -1.68 -12.13 11.34
N HIS A 110 -2.36 -12.09 12.48
CA HIS A 110 -2.42 -10.89 13.31
C HIS A 110 -1.02 -10.36 13.61
N ASN A 111 -0.84 -9.05 13.51
CA ASN A 111 0.41 -8.33 13.75
C ASN A 111 1.55 -8.62 12.77
N GLN A 112 1.32 -9.35 11.68
CA GLN A 112 2.33 -9.66 10.66
C GLN A 112 2.19 -8.84 9.38
N PHE A 113 1.23 -7.93 9.30
CA PHE A 113 1.09 -7.04 8.15
C PHE A 113 2.24 -6.00 8.18
N LYS A 114 3.17 -6.10 7.24
CA LYS A 114 4.41 -5.31 7.22
C LYS A 114 4.54 -4.37 6.04
N TYR A 115 3.75 -4.55 4.98
CA TYR A 115 3.85 -3.74 3.78
C TYR A 115 2.53 -3.10 3.39
N TYR A 116 2.48 -1.78 3.49
CA TYR A 116 1.30 -0.95 3.22
C TYR A 116 1.37 -0.23 1.87
N GLY A 117 2.44 -0.43 1.09
CA GLY A 117 2.78 0.39 -0.07
C GLY A 117 1.71 0.45 -1.16
N TYR A 118 0.93 -0.59 -1.35
CA TYR A 118 -0.15 -0.57 -2.35
C TYR A 118 -1.24 0.45 -2.00
N GLY A 119 -1.76 0.41 -0.77
CA GLY A 119 -2.82 1.31 -0.32
C GLY A 119 -2.32 2.72 -0.04
N SER A 120 -1.14 2.87 0.57
CA SER A 120 -0.61 4.17 0.99
C SER A 120 -0.32 5.11 -0.18
N VAL A 121 0.09 4.58 -1.33
CA VAL A 121 0.27 5.38 -2.55
C VAL A 121 -1.05 5.99 -3.01
N ILE A 122 -2.15 5.23 -2.97
CA ILE A 122 -3.48 5.73 -3.34
C ILE A 122 -3.93 6.85 -2.37
N ASN A 123 -3.62 6.70 -1.07
CA ASN A 123 -3.87 7.76 -0.09
C ASN A 123 -3.05 9.03 -0.39
N LEU A 124 -1.77 8.89 -0.77
CA LEU A 124 -0.94 10.05 -1.13
C LEU A 124 -1.47 10.78 -2.36
N LEU A 125 -1.98 10.03 -3.35
CA LEU A 125 -2.53 10.55 -4.58
C LEU A 125 -3.92 11.19 -4.40
N ASP A 126 -4.61 10.95 -3.29
CA ASP A 126 -6.02 11.32 -3.04
C ASP A 126 -6.97 10.73 -4.08
N PHE A 127 -6.68 9.54 -4.59
CA PHE A 127 -7.53 8.88 -5.57
C PHE A 127 -8.70 8.17 -4.91
N THR A 128 -9.87 8.31 -5.51
CA THR A 128 -11.03 7.48 -5.15
C THR A 128 -10.72 6.02 -5.49
N SER A 129 -10.95 5.13 -4.55
CA SER A 129 -10.71 3.70 -4.76
C SER A 129 -11.83 2.84 -4.19
N ILE A 130 -12.03 1.68 -4.80
CA ILE A 130 -13.03 0.68 -4.39
C ILE A 130 -12.37 -0.69 -4.38
N VAL A 131 -12.66 -1.46 -3.33
CA VAL A 131 -12.22 -2.85 -3.24
C VAL A 131 -13.28 -3.76 -3.82
N VAL A 132 -12.90 -4.53 -4.85
CA VAL A 132 -13.80 -5.49 -5.53
C VAL A 132 -13.30 -6.90 -5.24
N PRO A 133 -14.03 -7.72 -4.47
CA PRO A 133 -13.71 -9.14 -4.30
C PRO A 133 -13.86 -9.88 -5.64
N VAL A 134 -12.80 -10.54 -6.11
CA VAL A 134 -12.80 -11.21 -7.42
C VAL A 134 -12.89 -12.73 -7.32
N THR A 135 -12.40 -13.31 -6.21
CA THR A 135 -12.41 -14.76 -5.98
C THR A 135 -12.16 -15.08 -4.50
N PHE A 136 -12.19 -16.36 -4.18
CA PHE A 136 -11.79 -16.90 -2.88
C PHE A 136 -10.52 -17.72 -3.03
N ALA A 137 -9.68 -17.72 -1.98
CA ALA A 137 -8.52 -18.59 -1.93
C ALA A 137 -8.96 -20.07 -1.88
N ASP A 138 -8.38 -20.88 -2.75
CA ASP A 138 -8.65 -22.34 -2.84
C ASP A 138 -7.33 -23.12 -2.79
N LYS A 139 -7.13 -23.91 -1.74
CA LYS A 139 -5.93 -24.74 -1.55
C LYS A 139 -5.68 -25.78 -2.65
N ALA A 140 -6.71 -26.17 -3.40
CA ALA A 140 -6.56 -27.12 -4.50
C ALA A 140 -5.95 -26.44 -5.73
N VAL A 141 -6.24 -25.14 -5.91
CA VAL A 141 -5.82 -24.32 -7.06
C VAL A 141 -4.59 -23.49 -6.72
N ASP A 142 -4.63 -22.80 -5.57
CA ASP A 142 -3.59 -21.89 -5.13
C ASP A 142 -2.44 -22.66 -4.48
N LYS A 143 -1.50 -23.13 -5.29
CA LYS A 143 -0.33 -23.86 -4.81
C LYS A 143 0.86 -22.94 -4.62
N LYS A 144 1.74 -23.30 -3.67
CA LYS A 144 3.01 -22.63 -3.47
C LYS A 144 3.83 -22.62 -4.76
N VAL A 145 4.45 -21.49 -5.06
CA VAL A 145 5.46 -21.39 -6.12
C VAL A 145 6.78 -21.96 -5.58
N GLU A 146 7.20 -23.12 -6.07
CA GLU A 146 8.34 -23.88 -5.50
C GLU A 146 9.69 -23.17 -5.69
N GLU A 147 9.86 -22.38 -6.75
CA GLU A 147 11.12 -21.69 -7.07
C GLU A 147 11.00 -20.17 -7.02
N TYR A 148 10.28 -19.64 -6.00
CA TYR A 148 10.16 -18.20 -5.84
C TYR A 148 11.49 -17.58 -5.42
N LYS A 149 11.96 -16.58 -6.18
CA LYS A 149 13.14 -15.77 -5.84
C LYS A 149 12.69 -14.38 -5.42
N PRO A 150 12.84 -14.01 -4.15
CA PRO A 150 12.44 -12.70 -3.67
C PRO A 150 13.21 -11.58 -4.39
N LEU A 151 12.51 -10.49 -4.71
CA LEU A 151 13.07 -9.29 -5.35
C LEU A 151 13.71 -8.34 -4.33
N SER A 152 13.36 -8.47 -3.05
CA SER A 152 13.86 -7.64 -1.95
C SER A 152 13.75 -8.37 -0.60
N GLU A 153 14.36 -7.82 0.45
CA GLU A 153 14.18 -8.34 1.81
C GLU A 153 12.73 -8.27 2.30
N MET A 154 12.01 -7.21 1.93
CA MET A 154 10.59 -7.06 2.27
C MET A 154 9.76 -8.12 1.56
N ASP A 155 10.02 -8.36 0.28
CA ASP A 155 9.36 -9.40 -0.50
C ASP A 155 9.61 -10.79 0.10
N ALA A 156 10.85 -11.09 0.54
CA ALA A 156 11.17 -12.32 1.25
C ALA A 156 10.36 -12.49 2.55
N LYS A 157 10.21 -11.41 3.34
CA LYS A 157 9.40 -11.42 4.56
C LYS A 157 7.92 -11.66 4.26
N VAL A 158 7.38 -10.99 3.24
CA VAL A 158 6.00 -11.16 2.81
C VAL A 158 5.77 -12.60 2.32
N GLN A 159 6.67 -13.14 1.52
CA GLN A 159 6.58 -14.52 1.03
C GLN A 159 6.63 -15.55 2.17
N ALA A 160 7.47 -15.34 3.16
CA ALA A 160 7.53 -16.23 4.33
C ALA A 160 6.21 -16.25 5.11
N GLU A 161 5.53 -15.11 5.22
CA GLU A 161 4.19 -15.03 5.84
C GLU A 161 3.13 -15.74 4.99
N CYS A 162 3.21 -15.66 3.68
CA CYS A 162 2.34 -16.40 2.77
C CYS A 162 2.46 -17.92 2.99
N GLU A 163 3.67 -18.42 3.12
CA GLU A 163 3.92 -19.82 3.39
C GLU A 163 3.32 -20.29 4.73
N TYR A 164 3.39 -19.44 5.74
CA TYR A 164 2.87 -19.73 7.08
C TYR A 164 1.33 -19.71 7.12
N SER A 165 0.70 -18.77 6.44
CA SER A 165 -0.77 -18.65 6.39
C SER A 165 -1.41 -19.78 5.56
N GLY A 166 -0.65 -20.44 4.69
CA GLY A 166 -1.09 -21.63 3.95
C GLY A 166 -1.48 -22.84 4.83
N THR A 167 -1.14 -22.82 6.12
CA THR A 167 -1.60 -23.81 7.11
C THR A 167 -2.99 -23.51 7.67
N SER A 168 -3.49 -22.29 7.55
CA SER A 168 -4.83 -21.90 7.99
C SER A 168 -5.88 -22.16 6.90
N ARG A 169 -7.11 -22.49 7.30
CA ARG A 169 -8.18 -22.92 6.38
C ARG A 169 -8.67 -21.84 5.40
N ARG A 170 -8.15 -20.61 5.42
CA ARG A 170 -8.77 -19.45 4.75
C ARG A 170 -7.90 -18.59 3.87
N ALA A 171 -6.60 -18.85 3.73
CA ALA A 171 -5.80 -17.99 2.87
C ALA A 171 -4.59 -18.65 2.23
N LYS A 172 -4.35 -18.29 0.99
CA LYS A 172 -3.06 -18.37 0.32
C LYS A 172 -2.77 -17.06 -0.38
N CYS A 173 -1.51 -16.73 -0.42
CA CYS A 173 -1.00 -15.66 -1.27
C CYS A 173 -0.97 -16.11 -2.73
#